data_ffcd4c16e949a135b1152b4b690eeed8
#
_entry.id   ffcd4c16e949a135b1152b4b690eeed8
#
_cell.length_a   1.000
_cell.length_b   1.000
_cell.length_c   1.000
_cell.angle_alpha   90.00
_cell.angle_beta   90.00
_cell.angle_gamma   90.00
#
_symmetry.space_group_name_H-M   'P 1'
#
loop_
_entity.id
_entity.type
_entity.pdbx_description
1 polymer ?
#
loop_
_entity_poly.entity_id
_entity_poly.type
_entity_poly.pdbx_seq_one_letter_code
_entity_poly.pdbx_strand_id
1 'polypeptide(L)'
;MKKKVAFHTLGCKLNFSETGTIASQMEAADFEKVPFDSKADVYVINTCSVTENADKRFKEIVKKTQKINEKAFVAAVGCYAQLKPEALADVDGVDLVLGATEKFNLTAYLNDLTKQEVGTVHACEIEEADFYVGGYAVGERTRAFLKVQDGCDYKCTYCTIPLARGISRSDTLENVLKNAQEIASKGIKEIVLTGVNIGDYGKGEFGNKKHLHTFFDLVQALEKIPGISRLRISSIEPNLLKNETIDMVSKSRVFVPHFHIPLLLFLWIRR
;
A
#
# COMPACT_ATOMS: atom_id res chain seq x y z
N MET A 1 -14.66 -7.55 26.03
CA MET A 1 -15.14 -7.16 24.67
C MET A 1 -13.92 -6.87 23.84
N LYS A 2 -13.93 -7.27 22.55
CA LYS A 2 -12.86 -6.90 21.63
C LYS A 2 -12.86 -5.39 21.38
N LYS A 3 -11.67 -4.79 21.29
CA LYS A 3 -11.52 -3.39 20.88
C LYS A 3 -11.89 -3.25 19.39
N LYS A 4 -12.61 -2.20 19.04
CA LYS A 4 -13.08 -1.96 17.67
C LYS A 4 -12.10 -1.08 16.91
N VAL A 5 -11.78 -1.46 15.66
CA VAL A 5 -10.93 -0.68 14.77
C VAL A 5 -11.65 -0.37 13.46
N ALA A 6 -11.51 0.87 13.01
CA ALA A 6 -12.04 1.33 11.73
C ALA A 6 -10.92 1.91 10.87
N PHE A 7 -11.00 1.71 9.55
CA PHE A 7 -9.97 2.11 8.61
C PHE A 7 -10.51 3.09 7.58
N HIS A 8 -9.73 4.11 7.27
CA HIS A 8 -9.95 4.98 6.13
C HIS A 8 -8.68 5.06 5.27
N THR A 9 -8.82 4.83 3.96
CA THR A 9 -7.67 4.85 3.05
C THR A 9 -7.80 5.99 2.06
N LEU A 10 -6.84 6.89 2.11
CA LEU A 10 -6.62 7.91 1.09
C LEU A 10 -5.58 7.40 0.09
N GLY A 11 -5.74 7.76 -1.19
CA GLY A 11 -4.72 7.56 -2.21
C GLY A 11 -4.91 6.35 -3.12
N CYS A 12 -3.81 5.64 -3.38
CA CYS A 12 -3.69 4.68 -4.47
C CYS A 12 -4.03 3.23 -4.06
N LYS A 13 -4.03 2.34 -5.05
CA LYS A 13 -4.26 0.89 -4.87
C LYS A 13 -3.26 0.26 -3.89
N LEU A 14 -2.03 0.79 -3.85
CA LEU A 14 -0.99 0.32 -2.95
C LEU A 14 -1.35 0.62 -1.48
N ASN A 15 -1.84 1.84 -1.19
CA ASN A 15 -2.33 2.17 0.15
C ASN A 15 -3.51 1.27 0.56
N PHE A 16 -4.41 0.93 -0.38
CA PHE A 16 -5.49 -0.02 -0.09
C PHE A 16 -4.97 -1.41 0.25
N SER A 17 -3.98 -1.92 -0.48
CA SER A 17 -3.34 -3.20 -0.17
C SER A 17 -2.70 -3.18 1.23
N GLU A 18 -1.96 -2.12 1.54
CA GLU A 18 -1.32 -1.94 2.86
C GLU A 18 -2.34 -1.85 4.00
N THR A 19 -3.43 -1.12 3.80
CA THR A 19 -4.53 -1.08 4.78
C THR A 19 -5.13 -2.47 5.00
N GLY A 20 -5.25 -3.28 3.95
CA GLY A 20 -5.71 -4.67 4.07
C GLY A 20 -4.77 -5.52 4.93
N THR A 21 -3.46 -5.38 4.74
CA THR A 21 -2.44 -6.05 5.55
C THR A 21 -2.53 -5.63 7.01
N ILE A 22 -2.57 -4.31 7.28
CA ILE A 22 -2.69 -3.77 8.66
C ILE A 22 -3.99 -4.25 9.30
N ALA A 23 -5.10 -4.26 8.57
CA ALA A 23 -6.38 -4.74 9.08
C ALA A 23 -6.31 -6.22 9.49
N SER A 24 -5.68 -7.07 8.66
CA SER A 24 -5.51 -8.50 8.99
C SER A 24 -4.62 -8.70 10.22
N GLN A 25 -3.57 -7.88 10.39
CA GLN A 25 -2.72 -7.91 11.59
C GLN A 25 -3.49 -7.48 12.84
N MET A 26 -4.34 -6.46 12.73
CA MET A 26 -5.20 -5.99 13.83
C MET A 26 -6.24 -7.04 14.22
N GLU A 27 -6.86 -7.72 13.23
CA GLU A 27 -7.81 -8.81 13.49
C GLU A 27 -7.12 -10.00 14.19
N ALA A 28 -5.88 -10.33 13.79
CA ALA A 28 -5.06 -11.35 14.44
C ALA A 28 -4.66 -10.97 15.88
N ALA A 29 -4.59 -9.66 16.18
CA ALA A 29 -4.34 -9.10 17.52
C ALA A 29 -5.63 -8.85 18.32
N ASP A 30 -6.71 -9.55 17.98
CA ASP A 30 -8.01 -9.55 18.67
C ASP A 30 -8.81 -8.23 18.59
N PHE A 31 -8.57 -7.40 17.57
CA PHE A 31 -9.43 -6.27 17.25
C PHE A 31 -10.60 -6.70 16.35
N GLU A 32 -11.74 -6.07 16.54
CA GLU A 32 -12.91 -6.22 15.67
C GLU A 32 -12.94 -5.09 14.63
N LYS A 33 -12.82 -5.43 13.35
CA LYS A 33 -12.96 -4.44 12.27
C LYS A 33 -14.42 -4.04 12.11
N VAL A 34 -14.67 -2.73 12.12
CA VAL A 34 -16.00 -2.13 11.94
C VAL A 34 -16.01 -1.12 10.78
N PRO A 35 -17.19 -0.79 10.21
CA PRO A 35 -17.31 0.29 9.23
C PRO A 35 -16.77 1.63 9.78
N PHE A 36 -16.18 2.45 8.90
CA PHE A 36 -15.56 3.71 9.32
C PHE A 36 -16.53 4.70 9.98
N ASP A 37 -17.79 4.67 9.61
CA ASP A 37 -18.83 5.53 10.16
C ASP A 37 -19.43 5.00 11.47
N SER A 38 -18.94 3.86 11.96
CA SER A 38 -19.33 3.27 13.24
C SER A 38 -18.44 3.77 14.37
N LYS A 39 -18.93 3.69 15.61
CA LYS A 39 -18.13 3.99 16.79
C LYS A 39 -17.03 2.91 16.95
N ALA A 40 -15.78 3.33 16.88
CA ALA A 40 -14.60 2.49 17.07
C ALA A 40 -13.72 3.04 18.20
N ASP A 41 -12.88 2.16 18.77
CA ASP A 41 -11.89 2.54 19.79
C ASP A 41 -10.63 3.09 19.14
N VAL A 42 -10.30 2.59 17.91
CA VAL A 42 -9.16 3.00 17.12
C VAL A 42 -9.60 3.34 15.70
N TYR A 43 -9.18 4.47 15.19
CA TYR A 43 -9.30 4.84 13.76
C TYR A 43 -7.91 4.89 13.13
N VAL A 44 -7.72 4.12 12.06
CA VAL A 44 -6.48 4.09 11.29
C VAL A 44 -6.70 4.80 9.95
N ILE A 45 -5.98 5.90 9.72
CA ILE A 45 -6.08 6.69 8.49
C ILE A 45 -4.80 6.50 7.69
N ASN A 46 -4.91 5.76 6.57
CA ASN A 46 -3.78 5.59 5.65
C ASN A 46 -3.75 6.78 4.68
N THR A 47 -2.70 7.57 4.79
CA THR A 47 -2.57 8.88 4.15
C THR A 47 -1.85 8.81 2.81
N CYS A 48 -2.13 9.82 1.96
CA CYS A 48 -1.49 10.00 0.65
C CYS A 48 -0.85 11.40 0.57
N SER A 49 0.28 11.51 -0.11
CA SER A 49 1.06 12.75 -0.20
C SER A 49 1.01 13.44 -1.56
N VAL A 50 0.27 12.89 -2.53
CA VAL A 50 0.39 13.29 -3.95
C VAL A 50 -0.41 14.53 -4.33
N THR A 51 -1.28 15.05 -3.46
CA THR A 51 -2.13 16.21 -3.79
C THR A 51 -2.21 17.20 -2.63
N GLU A 52 -2.20 18.51 -2.93
CA GLU A 52 -2.45 19.58 -1.94
C GLU A 52 -3.75 19.40 -1.17
N ASN A 53 -4.75 18.78 -1.79
CA ASN A 53 -6.03 18.46 -1.15
C ASN A 53 -5.93 17.30 -0.13
N ALA A 54 -4.83 16.55 -0.09
CA ALA A 54 -4.69 15.41 0.84
C ALA A 54 -4.69 15.89 2.31
N ASP A 55 -4.02 17.00 2.58
CA ASP A 55 -3.95 17.64 3.89
C ASP A 55 -5.33 18.05 4.42
N LYS A 56 -6.09 18.76 3.58
CA LYS A 56 -7.45 19.19 3.92
C LYS A 56 -8.36 18.00 4.20
N ARG A 57 -8.31 17.00 3.31
CA ARG A 57 -9.11 15.77 3.47
C ARG A 57 -8.74 15.00 4.72
N PHE A 58 -7.45 14.90 5.04
CA PHE A 58 -7.00 14.25 6.27
C PHE A 58 -7.61 14.93 7.50
N LYS A 59 -7.50 16.25 7.62
CA LYS A 59 -8.09 17.04 8.72
C LYS A 59 -9.60 16.88 8.83
N GLU A 60 -10.30 16.84 7.69
CA GLU A 60 -11.75 16.58 7.65
C GLU A 60 -12.10 15.19 8.18
N ILE A 61 -11.29 14.18 7.83
CA ILE A 61 -11.48 12.80 8.30
C ILE A 61 -11.23 12.70 9.81
N VAL A 62 -10.15 13.29 10.33
CA VAL A 62 -9.87 13.33 11.78
C VAL A 62 -11.01 14.00 12.53
N LYS A 63 -11.49 15.16 12.08
CA LYS A 63 -12.68 15.82 12.69
C LYS A 63 -13.93 14.93 12.65
N LYS A 64 -14.10 14.13 11.60
CA LYS A 64 -15.21 13.19 11.51
C LYS A 64 -15.10 12.08 12.56
N THR A 65 -13.90 11.51 12.77
CA THR A 65 -13.70 10.48 13.80
C THR A 65 -13.98 11.02 15.19
N GLN A 66 -13.51 12.23 15.51
CA GLN A 66 -13.78 12.88 16.79
C GLN A 66 -15.27 13.12 17.04
N LYS A 67 -16.05 13.47 15.99
CA LYS A 67 -17.53 13.59 16.11
C LYS A 67 -18.21 12.27 16.39
N ILE A 68 -17.68 11.14 15.88
CA ILE A 68 -18.24 9.81 16.10
C ILE A 68 -17.87 9.29 17.49
N ASN A 69 -16.62 9.44 17.89
CA ASN A 69 -16.12 9.04 19.19
C ASN A 69 -14.93 9.94 19.61
N GLU A 70 -15.18 10.92 20.44
CA GLU A 70 -14.18 11.88 20.93
C GLU A 70 -13.02 11.19 21.70
N LYS A 71 -13.27 10.03 22.29
CA LYS A 71 -12.28 9.26 23.05
C LYS A 71 -11.50 8.26 22.18
N ALA A 72 -11.81 8.17 20.89
CA ALA A 72 -11.13 7.21 20.01
C ALA A 72 -9.67 7.60 19.80
N PHE A 73 -8.80 6.60 19.78
CA PHE A 73 -7.39 6.73 19.41
C PHE A 73 -7.28 6.83 17.88
N VAL A 74 -6.59 7.85 17.38
CA VAL A 74 -6.43 8.09 15.94
C VAL A 74 -4.98 7.91 15.52
N ALA A 75 -4.72 6.90 14.67
CA ALA A 75 -3.43 6.62 14.10
C ALA A 75 -3.36 7.02 12.61
N ALA A 76 -2.39 7.84 12.25
CA ALA A 76 -2.07 8.23 10.88
C ALA A 76 -0.89 7.40 10.35
N VAL A 77 -1.06 6.78 9.19
CA VAL A 77 -0.01 5.98 8.53
C VAL A 77 0.09 6.36 7.04
N GLY A 78 1.08 5.85 6.33
CA GLY A 78 1.17 5.99 4.87
C GLY A 78 2.16 7.04 4.38
N CYS A 79 2.06 7.42 3.09
CA CYS A 79 3.07 8.26 2.45
C CYS A 79 3.21 9.65 3.08
N TYR A 80 2.11 10.26 3.48
CA TYR A 80 2.15 11.59 4.09
C TYR A 80 2.70 11.53 5.53
N ALA A 81 2.38 10.46 6.26
CA ALA A 81 2.97 10.18 7.57
C ALA A 81 4.50 10.01 7.53
N GLN A 82 5.05 9.54 6.41
CA GLN A 82 6.49 9.47 6.19
C GLN A 82 7.11 10.83 5.83
N LEU A 83 6.44 11.60 4.97
CA LEU A 83 7.00 12.84 4.42
C LEU A 83 6.89 14.05 5.35
N LYS A 84 5.84 14.12 6.15
CA LYS A 84 5.56 15.24 7.05
C LYS A 84 4.91 14.75 8.35
N PRO A 85 5.61 13.91 9.12
CA PRO A 85 5.04 13.28 10.31
C PRO A 85 4.62 14.29 11.37
N GLU A 86 5.42 15.34 11.62
CA GLU A 86 5.13 16.37 12.62
C GLU A 86 3.87 17.16 12.24
N ALA A 87 3.70 17.49 10.95
CA ALA A 87 2.51 18.20 10.49
C ALA A 87 1.21 17.40 10.67
N LEU A 88 1.30 16.07 10.68
CA LEU A 88 0.17 15.20 11.01
C LEU A 88 -0.04 15.06 12.52
N ALA A 89 1.05 15.01 13.29
CA ALA A 89 1.01 14.93 14.76
C ALA A 89 0.40 16.19 15.40
N ASP A 90 0.61 17.35 14.77
CA ASP A 90 0.05 18.65 15.20
C ASP A 90 -1.45 18.80 14.89
N VAL A 91 -2.04 17.85 14.16
CA VAL A 91 -3.49 17.90 13.89
C VAL A 91 -4.25 17.46 15.14
N ASP A 92 -5.06 18.36 15.69
CA ASP A 92 -5.89 18.07 16.86
C ASP A 92 -6.70 16.78 16.67
N GLY A 93 -6.56 15.87 17.62
CA GLY A 93 -7.18 14.55 17.63
C GLY A 93 -6.37 13.41 17.02
N VAL A 94 -5.18 13.66 16.49
CA VAL A 94 -4.23 12.60 16.09
C VAL A 94 -3.39 12.21 17.31
N ASP A 95 -3.31 10.91 17.59
CA ASP A 95 -2.57 10.37 18.74
C ASP A 95 -1.26 9.70 18.34
N LEU A 96 -1.18 9.17 17.11
CA LEU A 96 -0.03 8.39 16.63
C LEU A 96 0.21 8.63 15.15
N VAL A 97 1.48 8.80 14.77
CA VAL A 97 1.91 8.90 13.37
C VAL A 97 3.01 7.87 13.13
N LEU A 98 2.78 6.95 12.19
CA LEU A 98 3.73 5.90 11.83
C LEU A 98 4.23 6.06 10.40
N GLY A 99 5.54 6.16 10.23
CA GLY A 99 6.23 6.21 8.94
C GLY A 99 6.21 4.89 8.17
N ALA A 100 7.00 4.83 7.10
CA ALA A 100 6.99 3.73 6.14
C ALA A 100 7.35 2.37 6.76
N THR A 101 8.28 2.34 7.70
CA THR A 101 8.75 1.13 8.40
C THR A 101 7.76 0.70 9.47
N GLU A 102 7.31 1.63 10.29
CA GLU A 102 6.56 1.33 11.51
C GLU A 102 5.06 1.06 11.29
N LYS A 103 4.50 1.49 10.16
CA LYS A 103 3.06 1.33 9.88
C LYS A 103 2.54 -0.11 9.98
N PHE A 104 3.40 -1.11 9.73
CA PHE A 104 3.04 -2.53 9.84
C PHE A 104 3.24 -3.10 11.25
N ASN A 105 3.83 -2.31 12.16
CA ASN A 105 3.97 -2.63 13.58
C ASN A 105 2.91 -1.94 14.44
N LEU A 106 1.84 -1.44 13.83
CA LEU A 106 0.81 -0.63 14.51
C LEU A 106 0.31 -1.27 15.81
N THR A 107 0.13 -2.58 15.84
CA THR A 107 -0.37 -3.31 17.02
C THR A 107 0.53 -3.14 18.25
N ALA A 108 1.85 -2.97 18.07
CA ALA A 108 2.80 -2.76 19.17
C ALA A 108 2.60 -1.42 19.90
N TYR A 109 2.02 -0.43 19.21
CA TYR A 109 1.77 0.91 19.73
C TYR A 109 0.37 1.09 20.35
N LEU A 110 -0.49 0.05 20.31
CA LEU A 110 -1.88 0.12 20.76
C LEU A 110 -2.13 -0.53 22.13
N ASN A 111 -1.07 -0.79 22.89
CA ASN A 111 -1.20 -1.33 24.25
C ASN A 111 -1.89 -0.34 25.19
N ASP A 112 -1.56 0.94 25.05
CA ASP A 112 -2.20 2.06 25.73
C ASP A 112 -2.89 2.96 24.67
N LEU A 113 -4.21 3.15 24.81
CA LEU A 113 -5.00 4.00 23.95
C LEU A 113 -5.29 5.36 24.58
N THR A 114 -4.35 5.86 25.41
CA THR A 114 -4.48 7.18 26.03
C THR A 114 -4.39 8.27 24.97
N LYS A 115 -5.39 9.15 24.95
CA LYS A 115 -5.40 10.33 24.06
C LYS A 115 -4.20 11.21 24.36
N GLN A 116 -3.59 11.71 23.29
CA GLN A 116 -2.44 12.62 23.35
C GLN A 116 -2.88 14.06 23.01
N GLU A 117 -2.24 15.05 23.62
CA GLU A 117 -2.44 16.47 23.22
C GLU A 117 -1.77 16.75 21.87
N VAL A 118 -0.60 16.13 21.63
CA VAL A 118 0.12 16.14 20.36
C VAL A 118 0.45 14.69 20.01
N GLY A 119 0.23 14.29 18.78
CA GLY A 119 0.46 12.92 18.34
C GLY A 119 1.92 12.48 18.47
N THR A 120 2.14 11.27 18.94
CA THR A 120 3.48 10.66 19.00
C THR A 120 3.92 10.24 17.60
N VAL A 121 5.15 10.59 17.22
CA VAL A 121 5.72 10.26 15.90
C VAL A 121 6.73 9.12 16.02
N HIS A 122 6.55 8.09 15.17
CA HIS A 122 7.54 7.05 14.93
C HIS A 122 7.76 6.94 13.41
N ALA A 123 8.72 7.68 12.93
CA ALA A 123 9.19 7.67 11.55
C ALA A 123 10.71 7.56 11.55
N CYS A 124 11.24 6.75 10.64
CA CYS A 124 12.68 6.63 10.41
C CYS A 124 13.07 7.36 9.13
N GLU A 125 14.37 7.53 8.91
CA GLU A 125 14.86 7.93 7.60
C GLU A 125 14.46 6.88 6.56
N ILE A 126 14.03 7.32 5.39
CA ILE A 126 13.46 6.41 4.39
C ILE A 126 14.51 5.42 3.83
N GLU A 127 15.79 5.76 3.91
CA GLU A 127 16.92 4.91 3.54
C GLU A 127 17.02 3.65 4.41
N GLU A 128 16.47 3.68 5.61
CA GLU A 128 16.42 2.54 6.53
C GLU A 128 15.29 1.56 6.19
N ALA A 129 14.42 1.92 5.25
CA ALA A 129 13.32 1.08 4.82
C ALA A 129 13.78 0.01 3.82
N ASP A 130 14.53 -0.97 4.28
CA ASP A 130 15.13 -2.06 3.50
C ASP A 130 14.28 -3.34 3.43
N PHE A 131 13.22 -3.44 4.22
CA PHE A 131 12.34 -4.61 4.25
C PHE A 131 11.08 -4.41 3.41
N TYR A 132 10.52 -5.53 2.97
CA TYR A 132 9.26 -5.59 2.23
C TYR A 132 8.18 -6.27 3.07
N VAL A 133 7.01 -5.66 3.15
CA VAL A 133 5.83 -6.29 3.72
C VAL A 133 4.82 -6.54 2.60
N GLY A 134 4.64 -7.83 2.29
CA GLY A 134 3.65 -8.30 1.34
C GLY A 134 2.23 -8.23 1.89
N GLY A 135 1.28 -8.52 1.04
CA GLY A 135 -0.11 -8.65 1.42
C GLY A 135 -1.09 -8.17 0.36
N TYR A 136 -2.36 -8.27 0.71
CA TYR A 136 -3.43 -7.91 -0.19
C TYR A 136 -4.61 -7.32 0.57
N ALA A 137 -5.40 -6.53 -0.11
CA ALA A 137 -6.70 -6.08 0.38
C ALA A 137 -7.82 -6.85 -0.31
N VAL A 138 -8.64 -7.48 0.51
CA VAL A 138 -9.95 -8.00 0.12
C VAL A 138 -10.97 -7.19 0.90
N GLY A 139 -11.75 -6.39 0.23
CA GLY A 139 -12.71 -5.51 0.89
C GLY A 139 -14.09 -5.57 0.24
N GLU A 140 -14.89 -4.55 0.42
CA GLU A 140 -16.21 -4.34 -0.17
C GLU A 140 -16.21 -4.29 -1.73
N ARG A 141 -15.05 -4.48 -2.35
CA ARG A 141 -14.84 -4.45 -3.79
C ARG A 141 -14.84 -5.87 -4.36
N THR A 142 -15.27 -6.00 -5.59
CA THR A 142 -15.34 -7.26 -6.35
C THR A 142 -13.96 -7.83 -6.74
N ARG A 143 -12.88 -7.12 -6.42
CA ARG A 143 -11.49 -7.46 -6.77
C ARG A 143 -10.53 -7.25 -5.60
N ALA A 144 -9.45 -8.02 -5.59
CA ALA A 144 -8.36 -7.85 -4.64
C ALA A 144 -7.23 -6.98 -5.24
N PHE A 145 -6.55 -6.24 -4.38
CA PHE A 145 -5.29 -5.55 -4.70
C PHE A 145 -4.14 -6.31 -4.06
N LEU A 146 -3.31 -6.96 -4.88
CA LEU A 146 -2.16 -7.74 -4.44
C LEU A 146 -0.89 -6.91 -4.62
N LYS A 147 -0.23 -6.59 -3.51
CA LYS A 147 1.04 -5.86 -3.50
C LYS A 147 2.15 -6.81 -3.93
N VAL A 148 2.85 -6.48 -5.01
CA VAL A 148 3.97 -7.27 -5.54
C VAL A 148 5.29 -6.51 -5.52
N GLN A 149 5.25 -5.17 -5.49
CA GLN A 149 6.42 -4.30 -5.53
C GLN A 149 6.13 -2.99 -4.76
N ASP A 150 7.16 -2.37 -4.18
CA ASP A 150 7.09 -1.09 -3.48
C ASP A 150 8.37 -0.26 -3.74
N GLY A 151 8.27 1.06 -3.52
CA GLY A 151 9.39 1.97 -3.75
C GLY A 151 9.75 2.16 -5.22
N CYS A 152 10.74 3.03 -5.49
CA CYS A 152 11.17 3.34 -6.85
C CYS A 152 12.58 3.93 -6.82
N ASP A 153 13.46 3.46 -7.71
CA ASP A 153 14.83 3.97 -7.83
C ASP A 153 14.97 5.13 -8.83
N TYR A 154 13.89 5.45 -9.55
CA TYR A 154 13.90 6.57 -10.49
C TYR A 154 13.81 7.89 -9.74
N LYS A 155 14.79 8.78 -10.00
CA LYS A 155 14.86 10.12 -9.40
C LYS A 155 14.21 11.17 -10.31
N CYS A 156 12.92 11.04 -10.56
CA CYS A 156 12.17 12.04 -11.33
C CYS A 156 12.02 13.32 -10.49
N THR A 157 12.35 14.48 -11.09
CA THR A 157 12.49 15.78 -10.38
C THR A 157 11.24 16.24 -9.61
N TYR A 158 10.06 15.79 -9.98
CA TYR A 158 8.78 16.16 -9.36
C TYR A 158 8.16 15.04 -8.51
N CYS A 159 8.79 13.86 -8.47
CA CYS A 159 8.20 12.69 -7.83
C CYS A 159 8.65 12.54 -6.38
N THR A 160 7.69 12.52 -5.47
CA THR A 160 7.93 12.34 -4.02
C THR A 160 7.95 10.87 -3.58
N ILE A 161 7.69 9.94 -4.49
CA ILE A 161 7.58 8.50 -4.16
C ILE A 161 8.86 7.93 -3.54
N PRO A 162 10.08 8.18 -4.07
CA PRO A 162 11.30 7.69 -3.44
C PRO A 162 11.49 8.21 -2.01
N LEU A 163 11.06 9.45 -1.74
CA LEU A 163 11.13 10.05 -0.40
C LEU A 163 10.10 9.46 0.57
N ALA A 164 8.95 8.99 0.05
CA ALA A 164 7.88 8.44 0.87
C ALA A 164 7.94 6.93 1.04
N ARG A 165 8.60 6.22 0.10
CA ARG A 165 8.56 4.75 0.01
C ARG A 165 9.94 4.10 -0.13
N GLY A 166 10.99 4.90 -0.35
CA GLY A 166 12.35 4.42 -0.51
C GLY A 166 12.61 3.71 -1.84
N ILE A 167 13.67 2.92 -1.86
CA ILE A 167 14.14 2.17 -3.03
C ILE A 167 13.16 1.08 -3.46
N SER A 168 13.30 0.62 -4.71
CA SER A 168 12.48 -0.46 -5.27
C SER A 168 12.74 -1.78 -4.52
N ARG A 169 11.66 -2.40 -4.05
CA ARG A 169 11.64 -3.69 -3.33
C ARG A 169 10.48 -4.53 -3.83
N SER A 170 10.65 -5.84 -3.81
CA SER A 170 9.64 -6.78 -4.30
C SER A 170 9.39 -7.89 -3.31
N ASP A 171 8.19 -8.45 -3.37
CA ASP A 171 7.88 -9.71 -2.70
C ASP A 171 8.54 -10.89 -3.42
N THR A 172 8.76 -11.96 -2.71
CA THR A 172 9.23 -13.21 -3.32
C THR A 172 8.16 -13.78 -4.24
N LEU A 173 8.57 -14.47 -5.28
CA LEU A 173 7.64 -15.15 -6.19
C LEU A 173 6.72 -16.11 -5.43
N GLU A 174 7.29 -16.87 -4.50
CA GLU A 174 6.55 -17.82 -3.66
C GLU A 174 5.44 -17.14 -2.84
N ASN A 175 5.76 -16.05 -2.15
CA ASN A 175 4.79 -15.31 -1.35
C ASN A 175 3.68 -14.69 -2.21
N VAL A 176 4.02 -14.13 -3.37
CA VAL A 176 3.01 -13.59 -4.29
C VAL A 176 2.06 -14.68 -4.75
N LEU A 177 2.58 -15.86 -5.13
CA LEU A 177 1.75 -16.99 -5.57
C LEU A 177 0.87 -17.51 -4.44
N LYS A 178 1.40 -17.64 -3.22
CA LYS A 178 0.65 -18.02 -2.01
C LYS A 178 -0.52 -17.04 -1.78
N ASN A 179 -0.24 -15.74 -1.76
CA ASN A 179 -1.26 -14.71 -1.58
C ASN A 179 -2.33 -14.75 -2.69
N ALA A 180 -1.92 -14.97 -3.94
CA ALA A 180 -2.86 -15.09 -5.07
C ALA A 180 -3.76 -16.33 -4.94
N GLN A 181 -3.23 -17.46 -4.45
CA GLN A 181 -4.00 -18.67 -4.17
C GLN A 181 -4.99 -18.45 -3.01
N GLU A 182 -4.57 -17.77 -1.95
CA GLU A 182 -5.47 -17.41 -0.85
C GLU A 182 -6.62 -16.50 -1.31
N ILE A 183 -6.34 -15.53 -2.17
CA ILE A 183 -7.37 -14.68 -2.78
C ILE A 183 -8.37 -15.52 -3.60
N ALA A 184 -7.85 -16.44 -4.41
CA ALA A 184 -8.66 -17.35 -5.22
C ALA A 184 -9.54 -18.27 -4.36
N SER A 185 -9.00 -18.81 -3.24
CA SER A 185 -9.73 -19.67 -2.30
C SER A 185 -10.88 -18.96 -1.61
N LYS A 186 -10.80 -17.63 -1.43
CA LYS A 186 -11.88 -16.76 -0.93
C LYS A 186 -12.95 -16.45 -1.99
N GLY A 187 -12.87 -17.06 -3.18
CA GLY A 187 -13.84 -16.90 -4.27
C GLY A 187 -13.69 -15.61 -5.09
N ILE A 188 -12.64 -14.83 -4.83
CA ILE A 188 -12.38 -13.58 -5.57
C ILE A 188 -11.85 -13.92 -6.96
N LYS A 189 -12.46 -13.33 -7.98
CA LYS A 189 -12.20 -13.67 -9.39
C LYS A 189 -11.26 -12.71 -10.10
N GLU A 190 -11.03 -11.53 -9.55
CA GLU A 190 -10.17 -10.51 -10.15
C GLU A 190 -9.09 -10.04 -9.16
N ILE A 191 -7.83 -10.09 -9.59
CA ILE A 191 -6.68 -9.55 -8.86
C ILE A 191 -6.04 -8.43 -9.67
N VAL A 192 -5.74 -7.32 -9.01
CA VAL A 192 -4.94 -6.22 -9.56
C VAL A 192 -3.56 -6.30 -8.94
N LEU A 193 -2.54 -6.64 -9.73
CA LEU A 193 -1.14 -6.56 -9.32
C LEU A 193 -0.81 -5.10 -9.04
N THR A 194 -0.31 -4.83 -7.84
CA THR A 194 -0.16 -3.47 -7.33
C THR A 194 1.26 -3.20 -6.89
N GLY A 195 1.77 -2.05 -7.29
CA GLY A 195 3.09 -1.54 -6.95
C GLY A 195 3.23 -0.10 -7.41
N VAL A 196 4.40 0.47 -7.18
CA VAL A 196 4.77 1.80 -7.70
C VAL A 196 5.16 1.68 -9.17
N ASN A 197 6.07 0.75 -9.47
CA ASN A 197 6.53 0.43 -10.81
C ASN A 197 6.76 -1.08 -10.88
N ILE A 198 5.72 -1.81 -11.25
CA ILE A 198 5.75 -3.28 -11.17
C ILE A 198 6.70 -3.94 -12.17
N GLY A 199 7.16 -3.19 -13.20
CA GLY A 199 8.19 -3.67 -14.11
C GLY A 199 9.56 -3.90 -13.44
N ASP A 200 9.79 -3.26 -12.29
CA ASP A 200 10.98 -3.48 -11.45
C ASP A 200 10.85 -4.70 -10.51
N TYR A 201 9.81 -5.52 -10.68
CA TYR A 201 9.61 -6.72 -9.86
C TYR A 201 10.84 -7.64 -9.85
N GLY A 202 11.13 -8.22 -8.69
CA GLY A 202 12.28 -9.06 -8.40
C GLY A 202 13.49 -8.29 -7.87
N LYS A 203 13.51 -6.98 -7.98
CA LYS A 203 14.54 -6.12 -7.43
C LYS A 203 14.34 -5.97 -5.92
N GLY A 204 15.42 -6.11 -5.17
CA GLY A 204 15.37 -6.04 -3.72
C GLY A 204 14.74 -7.27 -3.03
N GLU A 205 14.45 -8.33 -3.75
CA GLU A 205 14.02 -9.60 -3.17
C GLU A 205 15.12 -10.12 -2.23
N PHE A 206 14.77 -10.43 -0.97
CA PHE A 206 15.72 -10.83 0.08
C PHE A 206 16.88 -9.83 0.31
N GLY A 207 16.69 -8.54 0.10
CA GLY A 207 17.75 -7.54 0.19
C GLY A 207 18.75 -7.62 -0.98
N ASN A 208 18.50 -8.42 -1.99
CA ASN A 208 19.35 -8.58 -3.15
C ASN A 208 19.13 -7.43 -4.15
N LYS A 209 20.23 -6.85 -4.67
CA LYS A 209 20.17 -5.83 -5.72
C LYS A 209 19.93 -6.42 -7.12
N LYS A 210 20.07 -7.73 -7.29
CA LYS A 210 19.83 -8.45 -8.55
C LYS A 210 18.43 -9.06 -8.54
N HIS A 211 17.77 -9.04 -9.70
CA HIS A 211 16.53 -9.77 -9.89
C HIS A 211 16.81 -11.28 -9.87
N LEU A 212 16.22 -12.00 -8.91
CA LEU A 212 16.17 -13.46 -8.94
C LEU A 212 15.06 -13.93 -9.90
N HIS A 213 13.94 -13.22 -9.88
CA HIS A 213 12.82 -13.39 -10.80
C HIS A 213 12.50 -12.05 -11.45
N THR A 214 12.09 -12.09 -12.70
CA THR A 214 11.65 -10.89 -13.44
C THR A 214 10.14 -10.72 -13.35
N PHE A 215 9.63 -9.56 -13.77
CA PHE A 215 8.20 -9.35 -13.92
C PHE A 215 7.57 -10.35 -14.90
N PHE A 216 8.31 -10.78 -15.92
CA PHE A 216 7.85 -11.80 -16.87
C PHE A 216 7.68 -13.16 -16.19
N ASP A 217 8.63 -13.58 -15.33
CA ASP A 217 8.52 -14.83 -14.55
C ASP A 217 7.29 -14.80 -13.64
N LEU A 218 7.01 -13.65 -13.01
CA LEU A 218 5.82 -13.45 -12.19
C LEU A 218 4.53 -13.62 -13.03
N VAL A 219 4.47 -12.99 -14.21
CA VAL A 219 3.31 -13.08 -15.10
C VAL A 219 3.07 -14.54 -15.53
N GLN A 220 4.13 -15.25 -15.91
CA GLN A 220 4.06 -16.67 -16.29
C GLN A 220 3.56 -17.58 -15.14
N ALA A 221 4.01 -17.31 -13.93
CA ALA A 221 3.62 -18.10 -12.77
C ALA A 221 2.16 -17.85 -12.37
N LEU A 222 1.72 -16.59 -12.38
CA LEU A 222 0.35 -16.19 -12.04
C LEU A 222 -0.69 -16.72 -13.05
N GLU A 223 -0.34 -16.84 -14.34
CA GLU A 223 -1.21 -17.41 -15.38
C GLU A 223 -1.70 -18.83 -15.02
N LYS A 224 -0.92 -19.57 -14.25
CA LYS A 224 -1.17 -20.97 -13.90
C LYS A 224 -2.06 -21.14 -12.66
N ILE A 225 -2.37 -20.07 -11.93
CA ILE A 225 -3.15 -20.16 -10.70
C ILE A 225 -4.62 -20.47 -11.02
N PRO A 226 -5.19 -21.55 -10.49
CA PRO A 226 -6.58 -21.89 -10.70
C PRO A 226 -7.51 -20.96 -9.90
N GLY A 227 -8.74 -20.79 -10.39
CA GLY A 227 -9.79 -20.05 -9.69
C GLY A 227 -9.80 -18.55 -9.91
N ILE A 228 -8.74 -17.97 -10.49
CA ILE A 228 -8.68 -16.57 -10.90
C ILE A 228 -9.19 -16.46 -12.34
N SER A 229 -10.10 -15.53 -12.56
CA SER A 229 -10.67 -15.27 -13.88
C SER A 229 -10.04 -14.06 -14.56
N ARG A 230 -9.43 -13.16 -13.77
CA ARG A 230 -8.91 -11.90 -14.28
C ARG A 230 -7.72 -11.38 -13.49
N LEU A 231 -6.63 -11.11 -14.19
CA LEU A 231 -5.43 -10.46 -13.67
C LEU A 231 -5.23 -9.12 -14.37
N ARG A 232 -5.00 -8.06 -13.61
CA ARG A 232 -4.70 -6.73 -14.14
C ARG A 232 -3.31 -6.30 -13.73
N ILE A 233 -2.58 -5.76 -14.69
CA ILE A 233 -1.29 -5.12 -14.50
C ILE A 233 -1.52 -3.65 -14.17
N SER A 234 -0.96 -3.15 -13.05
CA SER A 234 -1.05 -1.73 -12.71
C SER A 234 0.10 -0.92 -13.33
N SER A 235 0.62 0.08 -12.65
CA SER A 235 1.66 0.98 -13.18
C SER A 235 2.93 0.24 -13.58
N ILE A 236 3.31 0.36 -14.84
CA ILE A 236 4.56 -0.15 -15.40
C ILE A 236 5.18 0.91 -16.32
N GLU A 237 6.45 1.23 -16.11
CA GLU A 237 7.19 2.16 -16.96
C GLU A 237 7.39 1.58 -18.38
N PRO A 238 7.32 2.41 -19.44
CA PRO A 238 7.41 1.93 -20.82
C PRO A 238 8.68 1.13 -21.12
N ASN A 239 9.83 1.54 -20.55
CA ASN A 239 11.13 0.89 -20.73
C ASN A 239 11.24 -0.47 -20.06
N LEU A 240 10.34 -0.79 -19.11
CA LEU A 240 10.28 -2.06 -18.39
C LEU A 240 9.21 -3.00 -18.95
N LEU A 241 8.31 -2.50 -19.79
CA LEU A 241 7.32 -3.30 -20.48
C LEU A 241 7.92 -3.94 -21.73
N LYS A 242 8.39 -5.17 -21.57
CA LYS A 242 9.04 -5.92 -22.66
C LYS A 242 8.02 -6.58 -23.58
N ASN A 243 8.41 -6.75 -24.87
CA ASN A 243 7.57 -7.39 -25.87
C ASN A 243 7.10 -8.80 -25.47
N GLU A 244 7.98 -9.59 -24.84
CA GLU A 244 7.63 -10.92 -24.33
C GLU A 244 6.43 -10.92 -23.36
N THR A 245 6.36 -9.87 -22.50
CA THR A 245 5.23 -9.69 -21.59
C THR A 245 3.95 -9.29 -22.35
N ILE A 246 4.08 -8.39 -23.34
CA ILE A 246 2.96 -7.97 -24.19
C ILE A 246 2.40 -9.17 -24.96
N ASP A 247 3.28 -9.94 -25.59
CA ASP A 247 2.90 -11.13 -26.37
C ASP A 247 2.21 -12.18 -25.51
N MET A 248 2.70 -12.41 -24.30
CA MET A 248 2.09 -13.33 -23.36
C MET A 248 0.70 -12.85 -22.92
N VAL A 249 0.58 -11.59 -22.51
CA VAL A 249 -0.70 -10.99 -22.07
C VAL A 249 -1.72 -11.00 -23.20
N SER A 250 -1.31 -10.76 -24.44
CA SER A 250 -2.21 -10.79 -25.61
C SER A 250 -2.84 -12.16 -25.87
N LYS A 251 -2.19 -13.24 -25.45
CA LYS A 251 -2.62 -14.64 -25.61
C LYS A 251 -3.17 -15.26 -24.33
N SER A 252 -3.13 -14.52 -23.23
CA SER A 252 -3.53 -15.00 -21.93
C SER A 252 -5.03 -15.21 -21.79
N ARG A 253 -5.41 -16.22 -21.02
CA ARG A 253 -6.81 -16.47 -20.64
C ARG A 253 -7.26 -15.59 -19.47
N VAL A 254 -6.32 -15.18 -18.62
CA VAL A 254 -6.61 -14.50 -17.34
C VAL A 254 -6.08 -13.08 -17.29
N PHE A 255 -4.97 -12.77 -17.95
CA PHE A 255 -4.51 -11.40 -18.02
C PHE A 255 -5.37 -10.55 -18.96
N VAL A 256 -5.88 -9.44 -18.44
CA VAL A 256 -6.60 -8.46 -19.26
C VAL A 256 -5.59 -7.74 -20.16
N PRO A 257 -5.84 -7.62 -21.47
CA PRO A 257 -4.97 -6.91 -22.41
C PRO A 257 -5.05 -5.39 -22.21
N HIS A 258 -4.60 -4.95 -21.03
CA HIS A 258 -4.62 -3.57 -20.59
C HIS A 258 -3.40 -3.29 -19.71
N PHE A 259 -2.66 -2.24 -20.06
CA PHE A 259 -1.53 -1.74 -19.30
C PHE A 259 -1.81 -0.30 -18.82
N HIS A 260 -1.45 0.00 -17.61
CA HIS A 260 -1.40 1.37 -17.11
C HIS A 260 0.03 1.88 -17.23
N ILE A 261 0.29 2.69 -18.26
CA ILE A 261 1.61 3.22 -18.58
C ILE A 261 1.61 4.71 -18.23
N PRO A 262 2.35 5.17 -17.21
CA PRO A 262 2.52 6.59 -16.93
C PRO A 262 3.34 7.23 -18.06
N LEU A 263 2.76 8.13 -18.80
CA LEU A 263 3.48 8.92 -19.80
C LEU A 263 4.07 10.16 -19.13
N LEU A 264 5.38 10.13 -18.90
CA LEU A 264 6.13 11.27 -18.42
C LEU A 264 6.73 11.98 -19.65
N LEU A 265 6.15 13.12 -20.04
CA LEU A 265 6.72 13.98 -21.09
C LEU A 265 7.94 14.71 -20.50
N PHE A 266 9.13 14.21 -20.77
CA PHE A 266 10.37 14.95 -20.54
C PHE A 266 10.51 16.00 -21.64
N LEU A 267 10.11 17.22 -21.39
CA LEU A 267 10.57 18.35 -22.17
C LEU A 267 12.06 18.57 -21.86
N TRP A 268 12.92 18.01 -22.71
CA TRP A 268 14.32 18.38 -22.75
C TRP A 268 14.43 19.82 -23.26
N ILE A 269 14.42 20.78 -22.35
CA ILE A 269 14.90 22.13 -22.66
C ILE A 269 16.43 22.03 -22.64
N ARG A 270 17.03 21.85 -23.82
CA ARG A 270 18.45 22.13 -23.99
C ARG A 270 18.65 23.63 -23.72
N ARG A 271 19.33 23.96 -22.65
CA ARG A 271 20.03 25.25 -22.52
C ARG A 271 21.40 25.17 -23.18
#